data_c43e172fadb322d7fb4b848f864c88bd
#
_entry.id   c43e172fadb322d7fb4b848f864c88bd
#
_cell.length_a   1.000
_cell.length_b   1.000
_cell.length_c   1.000
_cell.angle_alpha   90.00
_cell.angle_beta   90.00
_cell.angle_gamma   90.00
#
_symmetry.space_group_name_H-M   'P 1'
#
loop_
_entity.id
_entity.type
_entity.pdbx_description
1 polymer ?
#
loop_
_entity_poly.entity_id
_entity_poly.type
_entity_poly.pdbx_seq_one_letter_code
_entity_poly.pdbx_strand_id
1 'polypeptide(L)'
;MQEGNYIENDKNTYTLHTNDDAAKFETYTLQDTVKKNVSSKEPVIKNKHHRPYINMIENGDTAIIANRHIYFKKVVNFRDVGGLKTTQGKTVKWGKIYRSDNLSQLRTGEFDKFNDLQIKTVFDLRTPQEIEGKEDHLPPNVSYVHAPSVLDHGDLLSGMRSKVLNGEISDEESIQIMAEFYRGIVADNVPALKQLLQTILNSDAPVLYHCSAGKDRTGITTALILSVLKVDRQTIINEYLLSDYYRRQKVERMLTKAKIAKVIKPRLGVGVIQNFMSVNERYLNEAFNYIDSNYGGMDAFIKNQLGISDAQRKQIIEKLTY
;
A
#
# COMPACT_ATOMS: atom_id res chain seq x y z
N MET A 1 8.75 16.02 -4.84
CA MET A 1 10.18 15.63 -4.74
C MET A 1 10.39 15.06 -3.35
N GLN A 2 11.08 13.95 -3.19
CA GLN A 2 11.48 13.47 -1.85
C GLN A 2 12.61 14.37 -1.39
N GLU A 3 12.38 15.16 -0.35
CA GLU A 3 13.43 15.89 0.36
C GLU A 3 14.00 14.96 1.45
N GLY A 4 15.33 14.96 1.59
CA GLY A 4 16.04 14.18 2.59
C GLY A 4 16.75 12.93 2.04
N ASN A 5 17.18 12.06 2.94
CA ASN A 5 17.92 10.84 2.60
C ASN A 5 16.95 9.75 2.12
N TYR A 6 17.14 9.25 0.90
CA TYR A 6 16.30 8.18 0.32
C TYR A 6 17.09 7.26 -0.62
N ILE A 7 16.53 6.08 -0.90
CA ILE A 7 17.10 5.12 -1.85
C ILE A 7 16.22 5.07 -3.10
N GLU A 8 16.80 5.34 -4.24
CA GLU A 8 16.21 5.10 -5.55
C GLU A 8 16.59 3.70 -6.05
N ASN A 9 15.65 3.04 -6.71
CA ASN A 9 15.87 1.71 -7.28
C ASN A 9 15.61 1.72 -8.79
N ASP A 10 16.64 1.42 -9.57
CA ASP A 10 16.52 1.06 -10.98
C ASP A 10 16.89 -0.42 -11.15
N LYS A 11 15.87 -1.27 -11.24
CA LYS A 11 15.95 -2.75 -11.36
C LYS A 11 16.72 -3.39 -10.20
N ASN A 12 18.04 -3.55 -10.34
CA ASN A 12 18.90 -4.20 -9.36
C ASN A 12 20.00 -3.25 -8.85
N THR A 13 19.87 -1.98 -9.16
CA THR A 13 20.78 -0.92 -8.74
C THR A 13 20.06 0.00 -7.80
N TYR A 14 20.63 0.20 -6.63
CA TYR A 14 20.09 1.08 -5.59
C TYR A 14 21.03 2.26 -5.43
N THR A 15 20.53 3.45 -5.60
CA THR A 15 21.29 4.69 -5.43
C THR A 15 20.82 5.38 -4.15
N LEU A 16 21.75 5.63 -3.24
CA LEU A 16 21.50 6.43 -2.05
C LEU A 16 21.60 7.91 -2.42
N HIS A 17 20.54 8.65 -2.23
CA HIS A 17 20.53 10.10 -2.30
C HIS A 17 20.63 10.66 -0.90
N THR A 18 21.65 11.49 -0.65
CA THR A 18 21.91 12.12 0.65
C THR A 18 22.41 13.53 0.46
N ASN A 19 22.00 14.41 1.36
CA ASN A 19 22.51 15.77 1.47
C ASN A 19 23.51 15.90 2.63
N ASP A 20 23.83 14.78 3.31
CA ASP A 20 24.67 14.75 4.49
C ASP A 20 26.01 14.05 4.19
N ASP A 21 27.06 14.86 4.03
CA ASP A 21 28.42 14.37 3.79
C ASP A 21 29.12 13.88 5.07
N ALA A 22 28.57 14.16 6.25
CA ALA A 22 29.15 13.79 7.55
C ALA A 22 28.62 12.45 8.06
N ALA A 23 27.45 12.01 7.59
CA ALA A 23 26.87 10.76 8.01
C ALA A 23 27.65 9.53 7.50
N LYS A 24 27.74 8.50 8.32
CA LYS A 24 28.26 7.19 7.94
C LYS A 24 27.11 6.31 7.48
N PHE A 25 27.33 5.55 6.40
CA PHE A 25 26.32 4.65 5.86
C PHE A 25 26.80 3.21 5.86
N GLU A 26 25.98 2.30 6.40
CA GLU A 26 26.22 0.87 6.41
C GLU A 26 25.05 0.15 5.75
N THR A 27 25.30 -0.70 4.74
CA THR A 27 24.26 -1.50 4.09
C THR A 27 24.23 -2.92 4.64
N TYR A 28 23.03 -3.49 4.68
CA TYR A 28 22.77 -4.89 5.02
C TYR A 28 21.50 -5.37 4.29
N THR A 29 21.20 -6.66 4.36
CA THR A 29 19.94 -7.25 3.85
C THR A 29 19.26 -8.06 4.96
N LEU A 30 18.03 -8.50 4.75
CA LEU A 30 17.35 -9.35 5.74
C LEU A 30 17.97 -10.76 5.83
N GLN A 31 18.68 -11.23 4.79
CA GLN A 31 19.36 -12.53 4.76
C GLN A 31 20.81 -12.43 5.24
N ASP A 32 21.48 -11.31 4.91
CA ASP A 32 22.87 -11.05 5.34
C ASP A 32 22.87 -9.78 6.20
N THR A 33 22.93 -9.99 7.50
CA THR A 33 22.95 -8.91 8.49
C THR A 33 24.34 -8.33 8.72
N VAL A 34 25.37 -8.85 8.03
CA VAL A 34 26.72 -8.28 8.07
C VAL A 34 26.70 -6.91 7.39
N LYS A 35 27.02 -5.89 8.18
CA LYS A 35 27.01 -4.52 7.73
C LYS A 35 28.26 -4.20 6.90
N LYS A 36 28.08 -3.57 5.75
CA LYS A 36 29.16 -3.12 4.87
C LYS A 36 29.08 -1.61 4.69
N ASN A 37 30.19 -0.92 4.82
CA ASN A 37 30.24 0.53 4.61
C ASN A 37 29.86 0.90 3.18
N VAL A 38 29.10 1.96 3.02
CA VAL A 38 28.73 2.59 1.75
C VAL A 38 29.27 4.00 1.73
N SER A 39 29.98 4.37 0.66
CA SER A 39 30.49 5.72 0.49
C SER A 39 29.37 6.68 0.08
N SER A 40 29.30 7.86 0.70
CA SER A 40 28.44 8.95 0.24
C SER A 40 28.85 9.52 -1.13
N LYS A 41 30.12 9.30 -1.54
CA LYS A 41 30.67 9.75 -2.84
C LYS A 41 30.35 8.80 -4.00
N GLU A 42 30.15 7.50 -3.71
CA GLU A 42 29.74 6.47 -4.68
C GLU A 42 28.57 5.68 -4.11
N PRO A 43 27.38 6.29 -3.97
CA PRO A 43 26.29 5.72 -3.22
C PRO A 43 25.50 4.64 -3.98
N VAL A 44 26.16 3.85 -4.83
CA VAL A 44 25.52 2.84 -5.67
C VAL A 44 25.73 1.45 -5.08
N ILE A 45 24.64 0.77 -4.76
CA ILE A 45 24.62 -0.61 -4.28
C ILE A 45 24.11 -1.49 -5.41
N LYS A 46 24.97 -2.32 -5.99
CA LYS A 46 24.56 -3.35 -6.96
C LYS A 46 24.21 -4.62 -6.20
N ASN A 47 22.93 -4.92 -6.11
CA ASN A 47 22.46 -6.15 -5.46
C ASN A 47 21.39 -6.81 -6.33
N LYS A 48 21.73 -7.93 -6.95
CA LYS A 48 20.84 -8.62 -7.90
C LYS A 48 19.69 -9.39 -7.22
N HIS A 49 19.86 -9.75 -5.97
CA HIS A 49 19.00 -10.74 -5.32
C HIS A 49 18.27 -10.20 -4.09
N HIS A 50 18.82 -9.20 -3.39
CA HIS A 50 18.31 -8.79 -2.10
C HIS A 50 18.08 -7.28 -2.02
N ARG A 51 17.02 -6.90 -1.35
CA ARG A 51 16.71 -5.50 -1.05
C ARG A 51 17.67 -4.98 0.03
N PRO A 52 18.44 -3.91 -0.23
CA PRO A 52 19.31 -3.32 0.78
C PRO A 52 18.52 -2.48 1.78
N TYR A 53 18.98 -2.53 3.02
CA TYR A 53 18.68 -1.57 4.07
C TYR A 53 19.95 -0.80 4.38
N ILE A 54 19.84 0.47 4.69
CA ILE A 54 20.99 1.34 4.99
C ILE A 54 20.78 1.93 6.37
N ASN A 55 21.74 1.69 7.26
CA ASN A 55 21.90 2.46 8.48
C ASN A 55 22.60 3.77 8.14
N MET A 56 21.94 4.88 8.39
CA MET A 56 22.56 6.20 8.43
C MET A 56 22.91 6.50 9.88
N ILE A 57 24.18 6.71 10.14
CA ILE A 57 24.73 6.94 11.49
C ILE A 57 25.23 8.38 11.55
N GLU A 58 24.59 9.19 12.37
CA GLU A 58 24.92 10.59 12.57
C GLU A 58 24.89 10.92 14.07
N ASN A 59 25.94 11.54 14.60
CA ASN A 59 26.06 11.95 16.01
C ASN A 59 25.72 10.86 17.05
N GLY A 60 25.93 9.59 16.69
CA GLY A 60 25.61 8.44 17.54
C GLY A 60 24.20 7.88 17.38
N ASP A 61 23.32 8.58 16.68
CA ASP A 61 21.99 8.10 16.31
C ASP A 61 22.02 7.27 15.02
N THR A 62 21.12 6.31 14.92
CA THR A 62 21.00 5.46 13.73
C THR A 62 19.57 5.54 13.16
N ALA A 63 19.45 5.98 11.92
CA ALA A 63 18.23 5.89 11.14
C ALA A 63 18.34 4.78 10.08
N ILE A 64 17.25 4.05 9.85
CA ILE A 64 17.20 3.01 8.82
C ILE A 64 16.48 3.56 7.59
N ILE A 65 17.15 3.51 6.45
CA ILE A 65 16.64 3.92 5.15
C ILE A 65 16.48 2.67 4.28
N ALA A 66 15.36 2.54 3.57
CA ALA A 66 15.17 1.49 2.56
C ALA A 66 14.34 2.02 1.38
N ASN A 67 14.44 1.36 0.25
CA ASN A 67 13.56 1.65 -0.88
C ASN A 67 12.16 1.11 -0.59
N ARG A 68 11.15 1.95 -0.70
CA ARG A 68 9.75 1.55 -0.47
C ARG A 68 9.20 0.69 -1.60
N HIS A 69 9.46 1.08 -2.85
CA HIS A 69 8.96 0.38 -4.02
C HIS A 69 9.73 -0.92 -4.28
N ILE A 70 9.00 -2.02 -4.46
CA ILE A 70 9.56 -3.31 -4.80
C ILE A 70 9.05 -3.69 -6.19
N TYR A 71 9.95 -3.69 -7.15
CA TYR A 71 9.60 -3.92 -8.55
C TYR A 71 9.38 -5.41 -8.82
N PHE A 72 8.20 -5.74 -9.35
CA PHE A 72 7.88 -7.01 -10.00
C PHE A 72 7.38 -6.74 -11.42
N LYS A 73 7.60 -7.69 -12.34
CA LYS A 73 7.34 -7.44 -13.78
C LYS A 73 5.85 -7.25 -14.11
N LYS A 74 4.97 -7.90 -13.37
CA LYS A 74 3.53 -7.90 -13.64
C LYS A 74 2.69 -7.49 -12.43
N VAL A 75 3.22 -7.57 -11.23
CA VAL A 75 2.60 -7.08 -10.01
C VAL A 75 3.00 -5.63 -9.83
N VAL A 76 2.04 -4.75 -9.73
CA VAL A 76 2.28 -3.31 -9.59
C VAL A 76 1.85 -2.82 -8.19
N ASN A 77 2.16 -1.57 -7.88
CA ASN A 77 1.80 -0.97 -6.60
C ASN A 77 2.38 -1.69 -5.37
N PHE A 78 3.37 -2.58 -5.59
CA PHE A 78 4.00 -3.35 -4.53
C PHE A 78 4.99 -2.48 -3.76
N ARG A 79 4.74 -2.31 -2.47
CA ARG A 79 5.61 -1.50 -1.61
C ARG A 79 5.56 -1.90 -0.15
N ASP A 80 6.63 -1.55 0.55
CA ASP A 80 6.74 -1.56 2.00
C ASP A 80 6.03 -0.32 2.58
N VAL A 81 5.29 -0.50 3.66
CA VAL A 81 4.61 0.58 4.39
C VAL A 81 5.53 1.27 5.40
N GLY A 82 6.73 0.72 5.64
CA GLY A 82 7.73 1.24 6.55
C GLY A 82 8.31 2.62 6.18
N GLY A 83 9.09 3.18 7.10
CA GLY A 83 9.83 4.43 6.91
C GLY A 83 9.01 5.71 7.13
N LEU A 84 7.74 5.62 7.47
CA LEU A 84 6.91 6.78 7.78
C LEU A 84 7.12 7.25 9.21
N LYS A 85 7.18 8.57 9.42
CA LYS A 85 7.27 9.16 10.75
C LYS A 85 5.91 9.16 11.45
N THR A 86 5.92 8.87 12.72
CA THR A 86 4.76 8.99 13.60
C THR A 86 4.74 10.37 14.27
N THR A 87 3.59 10.81 14.77
CA THR A 87 3.46 12.04 15.58
C THR A 87 4.22 11.98 16.90
N GLN A 88 4.74 10.81 17.26
CA GLN A 88 5.56 10.59 18.48
C GLN A 88 7.07 10.59 18.17
N GLY A 89 7.49 10.99 16.98
CA GLY A 89 8.89 11.01 16.55
C GLY A 89 9.48 9.67 16.15
N LYS A 90 8.73 8.58 16.33
CA LYS A 90 9.14 7.23 15.94
C LYS A 90 9.03 7.04 14.41
N THR A 91 9.61 5.95 13.92
CA THR A 91 9.53 5.58 12.48
C THR A 91 8.92 4.19 12.35
N VAL A 92 7.93 4.02 11.46
CA VAL A 92 7.35 2.71 11.14
C VAL A 92 8.43 1.76 10.64
N LYS A 93 8.53 0.57 11.22
CA LYS A 93 9.57 -0.41 10.88
C LYS A 93 9.46 -0.87 9.44
N TRP A 94 10.59 -0.90 8.78
CA TRP A 94 10.75 -1.49 7.46
C TRP A 94 10.61 -3.02 7.49
N GLY A 95 10.13 -3.58 6.38
CA GLY A 95 10.10 -5.02 6.19
C GLY A 95 9.08 -5.77 7.04
N LYS A 96 8.07 -5.10 7.58
CA LYS A 96 7.03 -5.71 8.40
C LYS A 96 5.68 -5.78 7.72
N ILE A 97 5.33 -4.76 6.98
CA ILE A 97 4.01 -4.61 6.37
C ILE A 97 4.19 -4.21 4.91
N TYR A 98 3.62 -5.01 4.01
CA TYR A 98 3.66 -4.79 2.57
C TYR A 98 2.26 -4.69 2.00
N ARG A 99 2.14 -3.98 0.89
CA ARG A 99 0.91 -3.88 0.11
C ARG A 99 1.18 -3.97 -1.39
N SER A 100 0.21 -4.47 -2.18
CA SER A 100 0.34 -4.58 -3.65
C SER A 100 -1.03 -4.57 -4.34
N ASP A 101 -1.06 -4.67 -5.69
CA ASP A 101 -2.20 -5.22 -6.41
C ASP A 101 -2.19 -6.76 -6.32
N ASN A 102 -3.18 -7.43 -6.92
CA ASN A 102 -3.31 -8.88 -6.83
C ASN A 102 -2.07 -9.62 -7.38
N LEU A 103 -1.78 -10.77 -6.81
CA LEU A 103 -0.59 -11.55 -7.08
C LEU A 103 -0.78 -12.65 -8.14
N SER A 104 -1.93 -12.67 -8.84
CA SER A 104 -2.23 -13.69 -9.85
C SER A 104 -1.22 -13.73 -11.00
N GLN A 105 -0.47 -12.66 -11.21
CA GLN A 105 0.56 -12.57 -12.25
C GLN A 105 1.99 -12.55 -11.69
N LEU A 106 2.18 -12.86 -10.43
CA LEU A 106 3.52 -13.07 -9.87
C LEU A 106 4.17 -14.27 -10.57
N ARG A 107 5.39 -14.13 -11.04
CA ARG A 107 6.05 -15.17 -11.84
C ARG A 107 6.87 -16.08 -10.95
N THR A 108 6.91 -17.38 -11.26
CA THR A 108 7.75 -18.34 -10.56
C THR A 108 9.23 -17.88 -10.50
N GLY A 109 9.75 -17.31 -11.60
CA GLY A 109 11.12 -16.75 -11.62
C GLY A 109 11.34 -15.50 -10.76
N GLU A 110 10.30 -15.01 -10.07
CA GLU A 110 10.39 -13.89 -9.11
C GLU A 110 10.18 -14.36 -7.65
N PHE A 111 10.01 -15.67 -7.43
CA PHE A 111 9.78 -16.22 -6.10
C PHE A 111 10.96 -16.01 -5.15
N ASP A 112 12.20 -16.10 -5.63
CA ASP A 112 13.37 -15.81 -4.80
C ASP A 112 13.35 -14.37 -4.30
N LYS A 113 13.00 -13.43 -5.17
CA LYS A 113 12.83 -12.03 -4.80
C LYS A 113 11.68 -11.80 -3.83
N PHE A 114 10.57 -12.52 -3.99
CA PHE A 114 9.46 -12.47 -3.04
C PHE A 114 9.86 -13.05 -1.68
N ASN A 115 10.54 -14.20 -1.67
CA ASN A 115 11.03 -14.85 -0.46
C ASN A 115 12.06 -14.00 0.30
N ASP A 116 12.83 -13.16 -0.42
CA ASP A 116 13.75 -12.19 0.17
C ASP A 116 13.06 -11.19 1.10
N LEU A 117 11.80 -10.87 0.85
CA LEU A 117 11.00 -9.99 1.69
C LEU A 117 10.54 -10.67 3.00
N GLN A 118 10.77 -11.98 3.15
CA GLN A 118 10.38 -12.79 4.31
C GLN A 118 8.89 -12.77 4.64
N ILE A 119 8.04 -12.42 3.67
CA ILE A 119 6.58 -12.40 3.82
C ILE A 119 6.11 -13.83 4.11
N LYS A 120 5.38 -14.02 5.21
CA LYS A 120 4.85 -15.34 5.62
C LYS A 120 3.37 -15.48 5.36
N THR A 121 2.64 -14.37 5.32
CA THR A 121 1.18 -14.39 5.13
C THR A 121 0.77 -13.33 4.12
N VAL A 122 -0.07 -13.73 3.18
CA VAL A 122 -0.73 -12.84 2.22
C VAL A 122 -2.22 -12.81 2.54
N PHE A 123 -2.76 -11.61 2.75
CA PHE A 123 -4.18 -11.36 2.98
C PHE A 123 -4.82 -10.84 1.69
N ASP A 124 -5.74 -11.61 1.13
CA ASP A 124 -6.50 -11.23 -0.05
C ASP A 124 -7.84 -10.60 0.35
N LEU A 125 -8.00 -9.32 0.06
CA LEU A 125 -9.18 -8.52 0.40
C LEU A 125 -10.26 -8.57 -0.69
N ARG A 126 -10.08 -9.37 -1.73
CA ARG A 126 -11.02 -9.50 -2.85
C ARG A 126 -12.25 -10.31 -2.47
N THR A 127 -13.34 -10.08 -3.18
CA THR A 127 -14.51 -10.95 -3.13
C THR A 127 -14.22 -12.28 -3.87
N PRO A 128 -14.97 -13.36 -3.60
CA PRO A 128 -14.80 -14.63 -4.34
C PRO A 128 -14.90 -14.46 -5.86
N GLN A 129 -15.81 -13.61 -6.34
CA GLN A 129 -16.02 -13.33 -7.78
C GLN A 129 -14.81 -12.64 -8.43
N GLU A 130 -14.09 -11.79 -7.67
CA GLU A 130 -12.87 -11.14 -8.17
C GLU A 130 -11.67 -12.09 -8.22
N ILE A 131 -11.68 -13.17 -7.43
CA ILE A 131 -10.62 -14.18 -7.35
C ILE A 131 -10.77 -15.20 -8.47
N GLU A 132 -11.98 -15.55 -8.86
CA GLU A 132 -12.25 -16.59 -9.85
C GLU A 132 -11.44 -16.38 -11.14
N GLY A 133 -10.60 -17.37 -11.49
CA GLY A 133 -9.68 -17.31 -12.63
C GLY A 133 -8.53 -16.31 -12.51
N LYS A 134 -8.34 -15.76 -11.30
CA LYS A 134 -7.26 -14.82 -10.96
C LYS A 134 -6.70 -15.11 -9.57
N GLU A 135 -6.64 -16.37 -9.20
CA GLU A 135 -6.07 -16.84 -7.95
C GLU A 135 -4.63 -16.36 -7.81
N ASP A 136 -4.20 -16.07 -6.60
CA ASP A 136 -2.82 -15.63 -6.37
C ASP A 136 -1.83 -16.76 -6.62
N HIS A 137 -0.75 -16.43 -7.31
CA HIS A 137 0.36 -17.34 -7.56
C HIS A 137 1.48 -17.04 -6.56
N LEU A 138 1.53 -17.82 -5.48
CA LEU A 138 2.42 -17.59 -4.34
C LEU A 138 3.53 -18.65 -4.25
N PRO A 139 4.69 -18.33 -3.64
CA PRO A 139 5.67 -19.33 -3.25
C PRO A 139 5.06 -20.34 -2.26
N PRO A 140 5.49 -21.63 -2.31
CA PRO A 140 4.87 -22.71 -1.52
C PRO A 140 4.90 -22.51 0.01
N ASN A 141 5.85 -21.71 0.52
CA ASN A 141 6.05 -21.45 1.95
C ASN A 141 5.32 -20.20 2.46
N VAL A 142 4.42 -19.64 1.66
CA VAL A 142 3.63 -18.44 2.00
C VAL A 142 2.19 -18.86 2.26
N SER A 143 1.67 -18.50 3.42
CA SER A 143 0.27 -18.74 3.80
C SER A 143 -0.65 -17.76 3.09
N TYR A 144 -1.72 -18.25 2.50
CA TYR A 144 -2.80 -17.45 1.91
C TYR A 144 -3.97 -17.38 2.87
N VAL A 145 -4.47 -16.16 3.10
CA VAL A 145 -5.65 -15.89 3.92
C VAL A 145 -6.63 -15.06 3.12
N HIS A 146 -7.79 -15.65 2.81
CA HIS A 146 -8.89 -14.90 2.23
C HIS A 146 -9.60 -14.10 3.32
N ALA A 147 -9.55 -12.78 3.22
CA ALA A 147 -10.05 -11.83 4.21
C ALA A 147 -10.79 -10.67 3.52
N PRO A 148 -11.95 -10.93 2.89
CA PRO A 148 -12.68 -9.90 2.16
C PRO A 148 -13.03 -8.73 3.09
N SER A 149 -12.62 -7.54 2.72
CA SER A 149 -12.86 -6.30 3.49
C SER A 149 -14.14 -5.58 3.10
N VAL A 150 -14.87 -6.10 2.14
CA VAL A 150 -16.24 -5.69 1.78
C VAL A 150 -17.10 -6.93 1.70
N LEU A 151 -18.21 -6.93 2.38
CA LEU A 151 -19.27 -7.90 2.21
C LEU A 151 -19.94 -7.60 0.87
N ASP A 152 -20.17 -8.64 0.11
CA ASP A 152 -20.63 -8.69 -1.27
C ASP A 152 -21.65 -7.59 -1.65
N HIS A 153 -21.19 -6.51 -2.23
CA HIS A 153 -22.01 -5.55 -2.95
C HIS A 153 -21.75 -5.66 -4.45
N GLY A 154 -21.79 -6.87 -4.97
CA GLY A 154 -21.59 -7.21 -6.37
C GLY A 154 -20.69 -6.18 -7.05
N ASP A 155 -19.71 -6.56 -7.76
CA ASP A 155 -18.75 -5.68 -8.41
C ASP A 155 -19.38 -4.31 -8.79
N LEU A 156 -19.22 -3.28 -7.95
CA LEU A 156 -19.73 -1.92 -8.19
C LEU A 156 -19.34 -1.45 -9.59
N LEU A 157 -18.14 -1.86 -10.03
CA LEU A 157 -17.60 -1.52 -11.33
C LEU A 157 -18.23 -2.35 -12.47
N SER A 158 -18.65 -3.60 -12.26
CA SER A 158 -19.31 -4.38 -13.30
C SER A 158 -20.72 -3.87 -13.57
N GLY A 159 -21.49 -3.54 -12.53
CA GLY A 159 -22.80 -2.92 -12.65
C GLY A 159 -22.75 -1.54 -13.32
N MET A 160 -21.62 -0.82 -13.16
CA MET A 160 -21.44 0.50 -13.77
C MET A 160 -20.86 0.46 -15.19
N ARG A 161 -20.31 -0.67 -15.62
CA ARG A 161 -19.66 -0.78 -16.94
C ARG A 161 -20.56 -0.33 -18.09
N SER A 162 -21.81 -0.74 -18.09
CA SER A 162 -22.77 -0.34 -19.12
C SER A 162 -22.99 1.17 -19.09
N LYS A 163 -23.23 1.75 -17.93
CA LYS A 163 -23.43 3.19 -17.75
C LYS A 163 -22.24 4.01 -18.23
N VAL A 164 -21.01 3.57 -17.92
CA VAL A 164 -19.76 4.22 -18.39
C VAL A 164 -19.63 4.13 -19.90
N LEU A 165 -19.95 2.98 -20.51
CA LEU A 165 -19.89 2.78 -21.96
C LEU A 165 -20.91 3.63 -22.70
N ASN A 166 -22.06 3.90 -22.10
CA ASN A 166 -23.14 4.68 -22.67
C ASN A 166 -23.03 6.20 -22.35
N GLY A 167 -22.07 6.60 -21.52
CA GLY A 167 -21.89 7.98 -21.07
C GLY A 167 -23.03 8.47 -20.16
N GLU A 168 -23.58 7.57 -19.38
CA GLU A 168 -24.69 7.85 -18.43
C GLU A 168 -24.18 8.35 -17.06
N ILE A 169 -22.86 8.41 -16.87
CA ILE A 169 -22.20 8.90 -15.65
C ILE A 169 -21.31 10.05 -16.04
N SER A 170 -21.43 11.18 -15.36
CA SER A 170 -20.54 12.33 -15.47
C SER A 170 -19.24 12.13 -14.67
N ASP A 171 -18.24 12.97 -14.94
CA ASP A 171 -16.96 12.94 -14.21
C ASP A 171 -17.19 13.22 -12.71
N GLU A 172 -18.04 14.20 -12.35
CA GLU A 172 -18.32 14.53 -10.93
C GLU A 172 -19.12 13.41 -10.25
N GLU A 173 -20.12 12.83 -10.89
CA GLU A 173 -20.85 11.67 -10.36
C GLU A 173 -19.92 10.49 -10.09
N SER A 174 -18.94 10.25 -10.98
CA SER A 174 -17.98 9.16 -10.77
C SER A 174 -17.08 9.41 -9.54
N ILE A 175 -16.73 10.66 -9.25
CA ILE A 175 -16.00 11.04 -8.03
C ILE A 175 -16.88 10.79 -6.80
N GLN A 176 -18.14 11.19 -6.85
CA GLN A 176 -19.09 10.98 -5.77
C GLN A 176 -19.32 9.48 -5.48
N ILE A 177 -19.50 8.68 -6.52
CA ILE A 177 -19.64 7.22 -6.40
C ILE A 177 -18.43 6.60 -5.71
N MET A 178 -17.22 7.03 -6.09
CA MET A 178 -16.01 6.53 -5.44
C MET A 178 -15.90 6.99 -3.98
N ALA A 179 -16.25 8.22 -3.67
CA ALA A 179 -16.27 8.72 -2.30
C ALA A 179 -17.27 7.92 -1.41
N GLU A 180 -18.46 7.66 -1.93
CA GLU A 180 -19.46 6.82 -1.26
C GLU A 180 -18.99 5.38 -1.07
N PHE A 181 -18.29 4.81 -2.05
CA PHE A 181 -17.69 3.49 -1.93
C PHE A 181 -16.69 3.42 -0.77
N TYR A 182 -15.81 4.44 -0.62
CA TYR A 182 -14.86 4.51 0.50
C TYR A 182 -15.56 4.67 1.85
N ARG A 183 -16.61 5.48 1.90
CA ARG A 183 -17.47 5.58 3.09
C ARG A 183 -18.07 4.21 3.44
N GLY A 184 -18.62 3.50 2.46
CA GLY A 184 -19.21 2.17 2.65
C GLY A 184 -18.22 1.13 3.19
N ILE A 185 -16.94 1.18 2.77
CA ILE A 185 -15.92 0.28 3.33
C ILE A 185 -15.83 0.42 4.86
N VAL A 186 -15.87 1.63 5.40
CA VAL A 186 -15.74 1.86 6.85
C VAL A 186 -17.08 1.88 7.59
N ALA A 187 -18.19 2.12 6.88
CA ALA A 187 -19.54 2.12 7.48
C ALA A 187 -20.07 0.71 7.67
N ASP A 188 -19.98 -0.11 6.62
CA ASP A 188 -20.72 -1.37 6.51
C ASP A 188 -19.86 -2.60 6.83
N ASN A 189 -18.52 -2.45 6.92
CA ASN A 189 -17.60 -3.58 7.02
C ASN A 189 -16.72 -3.57 8.28
N VAL A 190 -17.13 -2.87 9.34
CA VAL A 190 -16.38 -2.78 10.62
C VAL A 190 -15.95 -4.15 11.16
N PRO A 191 -16.81 -5.19 11.20
CA PRO A 191 -16.39 -6.50 11.72
C PRO A 191 -15.26 -7.13 10.91
N ALA A 192 -15.31 -7.04 9.58
CA ALA A 192 -14.27 -7.56 8.69
C ALA A 192 -12.96 -6.76 8.84
N LEU A 193 -13.04 -5.44 8.91
CA LEU A 193 -11.89 -4.56 9.17
C LEU A 193 -11.25 -4.84 10.53
N LYS A 194 -12.05 -5.04 11.58
CA LYS A 194 -11.58 -5.41 12.92
C LYS A 194 -10.77 -6.69 12.87
N GLN A 195 -11.33 -7.76 12.32
CA GLN A 195 -10.67 -9.07 12.22
C GLN A 195 -9.37 -8.97 11.43
N LEU A 196 -9.41 -8.33 10.26
CA LEU A 196 -8.25 -8.13 9.39
C LEU A 196 -7.12 -7.38 10.11
N LEU A 197 -7.45 -6.22 10.70
CA LEU A 197 -6.45 -5.38 11.36
C LEU A 197 -5.84 -6.06 12.59
N GLN A 198 -6.66 -6.71 13.42
CA GLN A 198 -6.15 -7.46 14.57
C GLN A 198 -5.22 -8.59 14.13
N THR A 199 -5.53 -9.30 13.05
CA THR A 199 -4.67 -10.37 12.54
C THR A 199 -3.35 -9.83 11.99
N ILE A 200 -3.39 -8.76 11.19
CA ILE A 200 -2.19 -8.12 10.63
C ILE A 200 -1.29 -7.57 11.74
N LEU A 201 -1.86 -6.82 12.66
CA LEU A 201 -1.09 -6.09 13.68
C LEU A 201 -0.51 -7.02 14.76
N ASN A 202 -1.12 -8.17 14.98
CA ASN A 202 -0.62 -9.18 15.91
C ASN A 202 0.38 -10.16 15.27
N SER A 203 0.52 -10.17 13.94
CA SER A 203 1.50 -11.03 13.27
C SER A 203 2.93 -10.68 13.68
N ASP A 204 3.74 -11.68 14.03
CA ASP A 204 5.17 -11.52 14.33
C ASP A 204 6.04 -11.52 13.07
N ALA A 205 5.55 -12.20 12.02
CA ALA A 205 6.20 -12.25 10.72
C ALA A 205 5.73 -11.14 9.78
N PRO A 206 6.54 -10.77 8.77
CA PRO A 206 6.12 -9.85 7.74
C PRO A 206 4.87 -10.32 6.99
N VAL A 207 3.96 -9.39 6.73
CA VAL A 207 2.69 -9.65 6.05
C VAL A 207 2.55 -8.80 4.80
N LEU A 208 1.77 -9.32 3.84
CA LEU A 208 1.31 -8.55 2.69
C LEU A 208 -0.22 -8.60 2.65
N TYR A 209 -0.85 -7.49 2.31
CA TYR A 209 -2.28 -7.46 1.98
C TYR A 209 -2.51 -6.75 0.66
N HIS A 210 -3.52 -7.20 -0.07
CA HIS A 210 -3.88 -6.64 -1.37
C HIS A 210 -5.37 -6.78 -1.66
N CYS A 211 -5.83 -6.03 -2.66
CA CYS A 211 -7.10 -6.26 -3.34
C CYS A 211 -6.86 -6.41 -4.85
N SER A 212 -7.82 -6.13 -5.70
CA SER A 212 -7.64 -6.25 -7.15
C SER A 212 -6.62 -5.25 -7.72
N ALA A 213 -6.67 -3.98 -7.32
CA ALA A 213 -5.79 -2.92 -7.81
C ALA A 213 -4.78 -2.43 -6.76
N GLY A 214 -4.89 -2.88 -5.51
CA GLY A 214 -4.04 -2.45 -4.41
C GLY A 214 -4.19 -0.96 -4.06
N LYS A 215 -5.33 -0.31 -4.41
CA LYS A 215 -5.54 1.13 -4.19
C LYS A 215 -6.63 1.42 -3.15
N ASP A 216 -7.86 0.93 -3.33
CA ASP A 216 -9.04 1.33 -2.56
C ASP A 216 -9.11 0.60 -1.20
N ARG A 217 -9.55 -0.66 -1.17
CA ARG A 217 -9.62 -1.48 0.06
C ARG A 217 -8.26 -1.58 0.75
N THR A 218 -7.22 -1.81 -0.02
CA THR A 218 -5.82 -1.79 0.43
C THR A 218 -5.44 -0.43 0.98
N GLY A 219 -5.92 0.67 0.37
CA GLY A 219 -5.69 2.05 0.81
C GLY A 219 -6.33 2.33 2.18
N ILE A 220 -7.59 1.97 2.35
CA ILE A 220 -8.30 2.09 3.65
C ILE A 220 -7.60 1.24 4.72
N THR A 221 -7.26 -0.02 4.43
CA THR A 221 -6.53 -0.89 5.37
C THR A 221 -5.21 -0.26 5.80
N THR A 222 -4.43 0.29 4.83
CA THR A 222 -3.18 1.00 5.13
C THR A 222 -3.44 2.23 6.00
N ALA A 223 -4.46 3.02 5.67
CA ALA A 223 -4.80 4.22 6.42
C ALA A 223 -5.15 3.91 7.88
N LEU A 224 -5.91 2.85 8.13
CA LEU A 224 -6.26 2.40 9.48
C LEU A 224 -5.03 1.88 10.23
N ILE A 225 -4.17 1.06 9.60
CA ILE A 225 -2.91 0.58 10.20
C ILE A 225 -2.03 1.77 10.62
N LEU A 226 -1.82 2.72 9.71
CA LEU A 226 -0.97 3.89 9.97
C LEU A 226 -1.58 4.80 11.05
N SER A 227 -2.92 4.89 11.12
CA SER A 227 -3.61 5.61 12.20
C SER A 227 -3.42 4.92 13.56
N VAL A 228 -3.43 3.57 13.62
CA VAL A 228 -3.07 2.83 14.83
C VAL A 228 -1.65 3.16 15.27
N LEU A 229 -0.70 3.27 14.33
CA LEU A 229 0.70 3.60 14.56
C LEU A 229 0.95 5.09 14.81
N LYS A 230 -0.09 5.92 14.89
CA LYS A 230 0.03 7.38 15.13
C LYS A 230 0.79 8.12 14.03
N VAL A 231 0.68 7.69 12.78
CA VAL A 231 1.09 8.50 11.62
C VAL A 231 0.04 9.58 11.40
N ASP A 232 0.46 10.81 11.08
CA ASP A 232 -0.47 11.91 10.83
C ASP A 232 -1.30 11.73 9.54
N ARG A 233 -2.48 12.37 9.51
CA ARG A 233 -3.46 12.22 8.42
C ARG A 233 -2.88 12.61 7.05
N GLN A 234 -2.09 13.70 6.99
CA GLN A 234 -1.54 14.17 5.72
C GLN A 234 -0.49 13.20 5.17
N THR A 235 0.37 12.65 6.03
CA THR A 235 1.33 11.60 5.66
C THR A 235 0.61 10.34 5.16
N ILE A 236 -0.50 9.95 5.79
CA ILE A 236 -1.33 8.83 5.34
C ILE A 236 -1.93 9.10 3.95
N ILE A 237 -2.47 10.29 3.72
CA ILE A 237 -3.01 10.69 2.41
C ILE A 237 -1.89 10.67 1.36
N ASN A 238 -0.72 11.20 1.65
CA ASN A 238 0.41 11.20 0.73
C ASN A 238 0.85 9.76 0.37
N GLU A 239 0.90 8.84 1.34
CA GLU A 239 1.17 7.43 1.10
C GLU A 239 0.11 6.78 0.19
N TYR A 240 -1.15 7.06 0.41
CA TYR A 240 -2.25 6.59 -0.41
C TYR A 240 -2.14 7.07 -1.86
N LEU A 241 -1.86 8.35 -2.08
CA LEU A 241 -1.72 8.96 -3.40
C LEU A 241 -0.55 8.40 -4.22
N LEU A 242 0.47 7.80 -3.60
CA LEU A 242 1.53 7.08 -4.30
C LEU A 242 1.00 5.92 -5.15
N SER A 243 -0.23 5.47 -4.93
CA SER A 243 -0.84 4.42 -5.75
C SER A 243 -0.99 4.83 -7.21
N ASP A 244 -1.24 6.10 -7.51
CA ASP A 244 -1.28 6.60 -8.90
C ASP A 244 0.11 6.56 -9.53
N TYR A 245 1.14 6.97 -8.79
CA TYR A 245 2.52 6.93 -9.27
C TYR A 245 2.96 5.49 -9.62
N TYR A 246 2.74 4.54 -8.71
CA TYR A 246 3.16 3.14 -8.94
C TYR A 246 2.32 2.41 -10.00
N ARG A 247 1.11 2.88 -10.26
CA ARG A 247 0.19 2.31 -11.24
C ARG A 247 0.14 3.07 -12.56
N ARG A 248 0.85 4.21 -12.69
CA ARG A 248 0.74 5.14 -13.83
C ARG A 248 0.79 4.46 -15.20
N GLN A 249 1.73 3.54 -15.42
CA GLN A 249 1.86 2.84 -16.71
C GLN A 249 0.65 1.96 -17.03
N LYS A 250 0.06 1.33 -16.00
CA LYS A 250 -1.15 0.50 -16.16
C LYS A 250 -2.37 1.37 -16.48
N VAL A 251 -2.50 2.49 -15.76
CA VAL A 251 -3.57 3.47 -15.96
C VAL A 251 -3.45 4.11 -17.36
N GLU A 252 -2.29 4.61 -17.76
CA GLU A 252 -2.03 5.20 -19.07
C GLU A 252 -2.39 4.25 -20.22
N ARG A 253 -2.00 2.98 -20.14
CA ARG A 253 -2.36 1.97 -21.16
C ARG A 253 -3.87 1.78 -21.28
N MET A 254 -4.59 1.78 -20.15
CA MET A 254 -6.04 1.66 -20.14
C MET A 254 -6.73 2.90 -20.69
N LEU A 255 -6.26 4.09 -20.32
CA LEU A 255 -6.80 5.35 -20.84
C LEU A 255 -6.53 5.51 -22.34
N THR A 256 -5.38 5.08 -22.83
CA THR A 256 -5.10 5.04 -24.27
C THR A 256 -6.09 4.15 -25.01
N LYS A 257 -6.36 2.94 -24.51
CA LYS A 257 -7.38 2.05 -25.06
C LYS A 257 -8.78 2.68 -25.02
N ALA A 258 -9.13 3.34 -23.93
CA ALA A 258 -10.41 4.02 -23.77
C ALA A 258 -10.56 5.19 -24.77
N LYS A 259 -9.49 5.99 -24.97
CA LYS A 259 -9.47 7.07 -25.97
C LYS A 259 -9.67 6.55 -27.40
N ILE A 260 -9.02 5.44 -27.75
CA ILE A 260 -9.21 4.77 -29.05
C ILE A 260 -10.65 4.26 -29.17
N ALA A 261 -11.17 3.58 -28.15
CA ALA A 261 -12.54 3.06 -28.14
C ALA A 261 -13.59 4.19 -28.26
N LYS A 262 -13.30 5.39 -27.73
CA LYS A 262 -14.18 6.56 -27.84
C LYS A 262 -14.43 7.00 -29.28
N VAL A 263 -13.51 6.71 -30.20
CA VAL A 263 -13.71 6.98 -31.65
C VAL A 263 -14.92 6.20 -32.20
N ILE A 264 -15.09 4.94 -31.74
CA ILE A 264 -16.23 4.08 -32.15
C ILE A 264 -17.44 4.27 -31.23
N LYS A 265 -17.20 4.64 -29.98
CA LYS A 265 -18.22 4.89 -28.95
C LYS A 265 -18.11 6.33 -28.42
N PRO A 266 -18.62 7.34 -29.12
CA PRO A 266 -18.41 8.75 -28.79
C PRO A 266 -18.88 9.15 -27.38
N ARG A 267 -19.88 8.44 -26.83
CA ARG A 267 -20.43 8.67 -25.51
C ARG A 267 -19.56 8.12 -24.36
N LEU A 268 -18.53 7.31 -24.67
CA LEU A 268 -17.67 6.71 -23.64
C LEU A 268 -17.05 7.77 -22.73
N GLY A 269 -17.31 7.68 -21.44
CA GLY A 269 -16.79 8.55 -20.38
C GLY A 269 -15.33 8.23 -20.04
N VAL A 270 -14.36 8.79 -20.77
CA VAL A 270 -12.92 8.55 -20.50
C VAL A 270 -12.49 9.14 -19.16
N GLY A 271 -13.01 10.32 -18.78
CA GLY A 271 -12.77 10.92 -17.46
C GLY A 271 -13.32 10.04 -16.34
N VAL A 272 -14.51 9.49 -16.52
CA VAL A 272 -15.11 8.53 -15.56
C VAL A 272 -14.22 7.29 -15.38
N ILE A 273 -13.68 6.73 -16.47
CA ILE A 273 -12.72 5.61 -16.41
C ILE A 273 -11.48 6.03 -15.62
N GLN A 274 -10.96 7.25 -15.85
CA GLN A 274 -9.82 7.77 -15.12
C GLN A 274 -10.11 7.86 -13.62
N ASN A 275 -11.25 8.42 -13.22
CA ASN A 275 -11.65 8.55 -11.81
C ASN A 275 -11.78 7.19 -11.12
N PHE A 276 -12.32 6.17 -11.79
CA PHE A 276 -12.38 4.80 -11.25
C PHE A 276 -11.02 4.10 -11.19
N MET A 277 -10.06 4.47 -12.04
CA MET A 277 -8.75 3.83 -12.07
C MET A 277 -7.69 4.52 -11.20
N SER A 278 -7.86 5.80 -10.91
CA SER A 278 -6.96 6.63 -10.11
C SER A 278 -7.38 6.65 -8.64
N VAL A 279 -6.54 7.26 -7.81
CA VAL A 279 -6.86 7.64 -6.45
C VAL A 279 -7.07 9.15 -6.35
N ASN A 280 -7.87 9.58 -5.36
CA ASN A 280 -8.12 10.98 -5.09
C ASN A 280 -8.22 11.15 -3.57
N GLU A 281 -7.61 12.21 -3.04
CA GLU A 281 -7.68 12.48 -1.60
C GLU A 281 -9.12 12.61 -1.07
N ARG A 282 -10.06 13.10 -1.91
CA ARG A 282 -11.50 13.19 -1.59
C ARG A 282 -12.06 11.83 -1.18
N TYR A 283 -11.63 10.72 -1.84
CA TYR A 283 -12.14 9.37 -1.54
C TYR A 283 -11.72 8.93 -0.13
N LEU A 284 -10.44 9.08 0.20
CA LEU A 284 -9.95 8.69 1.52
C LEU A 284 -10.48 9.63 2.61
N ASN A 285 -10.58 10.93 2.31
CA ASN A 285 -11.15 11.91 3.23
C ASN A 285 -12.62 11.63 3.54
N GLU A 286 -13.41 11.09 2.60
CA GLU A 286 -14.79 10.71 2.87
C GLU A 286 -14.87 9.61 3.93
N ALA A 287 -14.00 8.59 3.86
CA ALA A 287 -13.90 7.57 4.89
C ALA A 287 -13.49 8.15 6.25
N PHE A 288 -12.51 9.04 6.28
CA PHE A 288 -12.08 9.72 7.51
C PHE A 288 -13.20 10.60 8.11
N ASN A 289 -13.85 11.40 7.27
CA ASN A 289 -14.95 12.28 7.69
C ASN A 289 -16.13 11.47 8.26
N TYR A 290 -16.43 10.32 7.64
CA TYR A 290 -17.43 9.41 8.17
C TYR A 290 -17.06 8.87 9.56
N ILE A 291 -15.79 8.47 9.74
CA ILE A 291 -15.26 8.01 11.03
C ILE A 291 -15.36 9.15 12.07
N ASP A 292 -14.92 10.36 11.71
CA ASP A 292 -14.92 11.51 12.60
C ASP A 292 -16.35 11.87 13.06
N SER A 293 -17.31 11.85 12.12
CA SER A 293 -18.70 12.25 12.39
C SER A 293 -19.51 11.20 13.13
N ASN A 294 -19.26 9.90 12.90
CA ASN A 294 -20.12 8.83 13.42
C ASN A 294 -19.54 8.10 14.63
N TYR A 295 -18.23 8.18 14.84
CA TYR A 295 -17.55 7.45 15.91
C TYR A 295 -16.75 8.33 16.87
N GLY A 296 -16.81 9.66 16.70
CA GLY A 296 -16.12 10.61 17.57
C GLY A 296 -14.61 10.69 17.29
N GLY A 297 -14.19 10.38 16.06
CA GLY A 297 -12.83 10.48 15.59
C GLY A 297 -12.09 9.13 15.51
N MET A 298 -10.93 9.17 14.88
CA MET A 298 -10.12 7.98 14.58
C MET A 298 -9.69 7.21 15.83
N ASP A 299 -9.31 7.90 16.91
CA ASP A 299 -8.87 7.22 18.14
C ASP A 299 -10.03 6.46 18.81
N ALA A 300 -11.22 7.05 18.82
CA ALA A 300 -12.42 6.41 19.31
C ALA A 300 -12.85 5.21 18.42
N PHE A 301 -12.74 5.36 17.11
CA PHE A 301 -12.99 4.26 16.15
C PHE A 301 -12.04 3.08 16.38
N ILE A 302 -10.74 3.33 16.50
CA ILE A 302 -9.73 2.30 16.76
C ILE A 302 -10.04 1.55 18.06
N LYS A 303 -10.39 2.28 19.13
CA LYS A 303 -10.66 1.68 20.44
C LYS A 303 -11.98 0.92 20.48
N ASN A 304 -13.06 1.57 20.07
CA ASN A 304 -14.42 1.09 20.32
C ASN A 304 -14.95 0.18 19.20
N GLN A 305 -14.57 0.44 17.95
CA GLN A 305 -15.06 -0.32 16.81
C GLN A 305 -14.07 -1.41 16.39
N LEU A 306 -12.78 -1.07 16.25
CA LEU A 306 -11.76 -2.07 15.90
C LEU A 306 -11.32 -2.90 17.12
N GLY A 307 -11.70 -2.51 18.34
CA GLY A 307 -11.44 -3.25 19.57
C GLY A 307 -9.95 -3.30 19.93
N ILE A 308 -9.18 -2.28 19.54
CA ILE A 308 -7.76 -2.15 19.89
C ILE A 308 -7.66 -1.22 21.12
N SER A 309 -7.53 -1.81 22.30
CA SER A 309 -7.38 -1.05 23.56
C SER A 309 -6.10 -0.20 23.57
N ASP A 310 -6.04 0.81 24.44
CA ASP A 310 -4.87 1.70 24.57
C ASP A 310 -3.60 0.90 24.90
N ALA A 311 -3.72 -0.14 25.74
CA ALA A 311 -2.60 -1.03 26.09
C ALA A 311 -2.12 -1.85 24.88
N GLN A 312 -3.06 -2.45 24.12
CA GLN A 312 -2.73 -3.17 22.90
C GLN A 312 -2.13 -2.24 21.83
N ARG A 313 -2.67 -1.04 21.69
CA ARG A 313 -2.14 -0.04 20.75
C ARG A 313 -0.70 0.33 21.08
N LYS A 314 -0.38 0.51 22.37
CA LYS A 314 0.98 0.77 22.83
C LYS A 314 1.93 -0.37 22.44
N GLN A 315 1.54 -1.63 22.68
CA GLN A 315 2.32 -2.81 22.30
C GLN A 315 2.53 -2.89 20.78
N ILE A 316 1.50 -2.61 19.98
CA ILE A 316 1.58 -2.59 18.53
C ILE A 316 2.56 -1.51 18.05
N ILE A 317 2.50 -0.31 18.63
CA ILE A 317 3.42 0.78 18.31
C ILE A 317 4.86 0.38 18.64
N GLU A 318 5.14 -0.16 19.82
CA GLU A 318 6.47 -0.62 20.24
C GLU A 318 7.00 -1.74 19.31
N LYS A 319 6.12 -2.67 18.92
CA LYS A 319 6.45 -3.76 18.00
C LYS A 319 6.79 -3.26 16.59
N LEU A 320 6.03 -2.31 16.05
CA LEU A 320 6.05 -1.91 14.63
C LEU A 320 6.75 -0.55 14.37
N THR A 321 7.33 0.07 15.39
CA THR A 321 8.13 1.31 15.23
C THR A 321 9.50 1.19 15.87
N TYR A 322 10.46 1.99 15.33
CA TYR A 322 11.79 2.19 15.96
C TYR A 322 11.71 3.30 16.99
#